data_796791964ace43794c70bca08a8b0cd1
#
_entry.id   796791964ace43794c70bca08a8b0cd1
#
_cell.length_a   1.000
_cell.length_b   1.000
_cell.length_c   1.000
_cell.angle_alpha   90.00
_cell.angle_beta   90.00
_cell.angle_gamma   90.00
#
_symmetry.space_group_name_H-M   'P 1'
#
loop_
_entity.id
_entity.type
_entity.pdbx_description
1 polymer ?
#
loop_
_entity_poly.entity_id
_entity_poly.type
_entity_poly.pdbx_seq_one_letter_code
_entity_poly.pdbx_strand_id
1 'polypeptide(L)'
;MIRRIYKQICARLEKRRLDEINRKAKALYKIGDYTDSRGILHVAIFAGGVIASYVSEGTLQAAQAKVKELRREFVDKEMMEGAV
;
A
#
# COMPACT_ATOMS: atom_id res chain seq x y z
N MET A 1 17.88 -5.50 -33.21
CA MET A 1 18.72 -5.57 -32.02
C MET A 1 18.52 -4.38 -31.10
N ILE A 2 18.55 -3.16 -31.62
CA ILE A 2 18.36 -1.94 -30.78
C ILE A 2 17.01 -1.93 -30.08
N ARG A 3 15.94 -2.40 -30.72
CA ARG A 3 14.59 -2.47 -30.14
C ARG A 3 14.49 -3.41 -28.92
N ARG A 4 15.24 -4.52 -28.91
CA ARG A 4 15.26 -5.46 -27.79
C ARG A 4 15.92 -4.84 -26.56
N ILE A 5 17.03 -4.14 -26.75
CA ILE A 5 17.75 -3.45 -25.67
C ILE A 5 16.87 -2.36 -25.08
N TYR A 6 16.20 -1.58 -25.92
CA TYR A 6 15.30 -0.52 -25.48
C TYR A 6 14.13 -1.07 -24.63
N LYS A 7 13.48 -2.14 -25.06
CA LYS A 7 12.40 -2.79 -24.32
C LYS A 7 12.88 -3.32 -22.97
N GLN A 8 14.08 -3.91 -22.90
CA GLN A 8 14.65 -4.41 -21.65
C GLN A 8 14.96 -3.28 -20.68
N ILE A 9 15.48 -2.16 -21.15
CA ILE A 9 15.76 -0.99 -20.33
C ILE A 9 14.45 -0.41 -19.78
N CYS A 10 13.42 -0.24 -20.60
CA CYS A 10 12.12 0.25 -20.18
C CYS A 10 11.47 -0.66 -19.14
N ALA A 11 11.53 -1.98 -19.34
CA ALA A 11 10.99 -2.96 -18.40
C ALA A 11 11.71 -2.89 -17.04
N ARG A 12 13.03 -2.70 -17.03
CA ARG A 12 13.81 -2.54 -15.79
C ARG A 12 13.45 -1.26 -15.06
N LEU A 13 13.29 -0.16 -15.77
CA LEU A 13 12.92 1.13 -15.19
C LEU A 13 11.51 1.07 -14.59
N GLU A 14 10.55 0.46 -15.28
CA GLU A 14 9.20 0.26 -14.77
C GLU A 14 9.19 -0.62 -13.52
N LYS A 15 9.99 -1.69 -13.51
CA LYS A 15 10.09 -2.56 -12.35
C LYS A 15 10.67 -1.83 -11.13
N ARG A 16 11.73 -1.04 -11.32
CA ARG A 16 12.32 -0.24 -10.24
C ARG A 16 11.33 0.75 -9.67
N ARG A 17 10.59 1.42 -10.55
CA ARG A 17 9.56 2.36 -10.15
C ARG A 17 8.45 1.69 -9.37
N LEU A 18 7.97 0.54 -9.84
CA LEU A 18 6.96 -0.26 -9.15
C LEU A 18 7.46 -0.73 -7.79
N ASP A 19 8.70 -1.19 -7.69
CA ASP A 19 9.31 -1.61 -6.44
C ASP A 19 9.40 -0.45 -5.44
N GLU A 20 9.75 0.76 -5.89
CA GLU A 20 9.79 1.95 -5.05
C GLU A 20 8.40 2.34 -4.54
N ILE A 21 7.40 2.32 -5.42
CA ILE A 21 6.01 2.63 -5.05
C ILE A 21 5.46 1.60 -4.07
N ASN A 22 5.73 0.32 -4.30
CA ASN A 22 5.35 -0.75 -3.37
C ASN A 22 6.00 -0.57 -2.00
N ARG A 23 7.27 -0.17 -1.96
CA ARG A 23 7.99 0.11 -0.72
C ARG A 23 7.36 1.28 0.04
N LYS A 24 7.01 2.35 -0.68
CA LYS A 24 6.32 3.51 -0.10
C LYS A 24 4.96 3.12 0.46
N ALA A 25 4.21 2.29 -0.28
CA ALA A 25 2.91 1.82 0.16
C ALA A 25 3.01 1.00 1.45
N LYS A 26 4.00 0.11 1.55
CA LYS A 26 4.24 -0.70 2.75
C LYS A 26 4.68 0.15 3.94
N ALA A 27 5.44 1.21 3.69
CA ALA A 27 5.86 2.13 4.74
C ALA A 27 4.73 3.02 5.21
N LEU A 28 3.83 3.43 4.30
CA LEU A 28 2.73 4.32 4.60
C LEU A 28 1.59 3.62 5.35
N TYR A 29 1.12 2.48 4.85
CA TYR A 29 -0.01 1.75 5.42
C TYR A 29 0.48 0.62 6.31
N LYS A 30 0.13 0.68 7.60
CA LYS A 30 0.51 -0.33 8.59
C LYS A 30 -0.69 -0.73 9.41
N ILE A 31 -0.73 -1.99 9.79
CA ILE A 31 -1.73 -2.51 10.73
C ILE A 31 -1.32 -2.07 12.13
N GLY A 32 -2.25 -1.47 12.86
CA GLY A 32 -2.04 -1.08 14.23
C GLY A 32 -3.28 -1.30 15.07
N ASP A 33 -3.22 -0.87 16.30
CA ASP A 33 -4.34 -0.97 17.22
C ASP A 33 -4.61 0.38 17.90
N TYR A 34 -5.84 0.56 18.37
CA TYR A 34 -6.21 1.72 19.15
C TYR A 34 -7.26 1.31 20.18
N THR A 35 -7.32 2.06 21.28
CA THR A 35 -8.30 1.84 22.33
C THR A 35 -9.38 2.91 22.25
N ASP A 36 -10.65 2.50 22.26
CA ASP A 36 -11.76 3.44 22.23
C ASP A 36 -12.01 4.07 23.62
N SER A 37 -13.02 4.94 23.69
CA SER A 37 -13.39 5.61 24.95
C SER A 37 -13.86 4.65 26.05
N ARG A 38 -14.24 3.43 25.68
CA ARG A 38 -14.67 2.37 26.61
C ARG A 38 -13.51 1.50 27.09
N GLY A 39 -12.29 1.71 26.57
CA GLY A 39 -11.14 0.88 26.88
C GLY A 39 -11.06 -0.40 26.04
N ILE A 40 -11.86 -0.53 24.99
CA ILE A 40 -11.87 -1.71 24.13
C ILE A 40 -10.82 -1.54 23.03
N LEU A 41 -9.99 -2.57 22.85
CA LEU A 41 -8.95 -2.58 21.81
C LEU A 41 -9.52 -2.90 20.46
N HIS A 42 -9.17 -2.08 19.46
CA HIS A 42 -9.60 -2.24 18.08
C HIS A 42 -8.40 -2.28 17.15
N VAL A 43 -8.52 -3.01 16.04
CA VAL A 43 -7.52 -3.06 14.99
C VAL A 43 -7.92 -2.08 13.89
N ALA A 44 -6.94 -1.34 13.38
CA ALA A 44 -7.16 -0.38 12.30
C ALA A 44 -5.94 -0.31 11.40
N ILE A 45 -6.12 0.29 10.23
CA ILE A 45 -5.02 0.56 9.30
C ILE A 45 -4.60 2.01 9.46
N PHE A 46 -3.33 2.23 9.75
CA PHE A 46 -2.75 3.56 9.92
C PHE A 46 -1.99 3.99 8.68
N ALA A 47 -2.12 5.26 8.33
CA ALA A 47 -1.36 5.89 7.25
C ALA A 47 -0.70 7.13 7.83
N GLY A 48 0.64 7.09 7.95
CA GLY A 48 1.39 8.22 8.48
C GLY A 48 1.02 8.62 9.92
N GLY A 49 0.66 7.65 10.75
CA GLY A 49 0.28 7.90 12.14
C GLY A 49 -1.20 8.27 12.36
N VAL A 50 -1.98 8.33 11.29
CA VAL A 50 -3.41 8.65 11.33
C VAL A 50 -4.21 7.43 10.87
N ILE A 51 -5.38 7.19 11.45
CA ILE A 51 -6.23 6.07 11.05
C ILE A 51 -6.78 6.31 9.64
N ALA A 52 -6.39 5.44 8.70
CA ALA A 52 -6.86 5.50 7.31
C ALA A 52 -8.13 4.68 7.11
N SER A 53 -8.29 3.58 7.83
CA SER A 53 -9.45 2.70 7.70
C SER A 53 -9.66 1.89 8.96
N TYR A 54 -10.90 1.74 9.36
CA TYR A 54 -11.29 0.86 10.47
C TYR A 54 -11.52 -0.56 9.96
N VAL A 55 -11.22 -1.53 10.81
CA VAL A 55 -11.44 -2.96 10.49
C VAL A 55 -12.62 -3.44 11.34
N SER A 56 -13.77 -3.61 10.69
CA SER A 56 -15.04 -3.92 11.38
C SER A 56 -15.06 -5.31 12.01
N GLU A 57 -14.37 -6.28 11.43
CA GLU A 57 -14.36 -7.65 11.94
C GLU A 57 -13.37 -7.91 13.07
N GLY A 58 -12.43 -6.99 13.30
CA GLY A 58 -11.47 -7.07 14.40
C GLY A 58 -10.48 -8.23 14.32
N THR A 59 -10.42 -8.94 13.19
CA THR A 59 -9.50 -10.06 13.01
C THR A 59 -8.23 -9.63 12.28
N LEU A 60 -7.12 -10.33 12.54
CA LEU A 60 -5.87 -10.06 11.85
C LEU A 60 -6.00 -10.34 10.34
N GLN A 61 -6.76 -11.36 9.97
CA GLN A 61 -7.00 -11.67 8.55
C GLN A 61 -7.73 -10.54 7.82
N ALA A 62 -8.77 -9.98 8.43
CA ALA A 62 -9.49 -8.85 7.87
C ALA A 62 -8.60 -7.62 7.76
N ALA A 63 -7.77 -7.36 8.75
CA ALA A 63 -6.80 -6.27 8.72
C ALA A 63 -5.75 -6.44 7.62
N GLN A 64 -5.22 -7.65 7.45
CA GLN A 64 -4.26 -7.95 6.38
C GLN A 64 -4.89 -7.77 4.99
N ALA A 65 -6.13 -8.23 4.80
CA ALA A 65 -6.85 -8.06 3.55
C ALA A 65 -7.08 -6.57 3.24
N LYS A 66 -7.47 -5.79 4.24
CA LYS A 66 -7.74 -4.35 4.08
C LYS A 66 -6.46 -3.56 3.78
N VAL A 67 -5.38 -3.82 4.48
CA VAL A 67 -4.10 -3.12 4.24
C VAL A 67 -3.55 -3.46 2.85
N LYS A 68 -3.73 -4.69 2.40
CA LYS A 68 -3.32 -5.11 1.06
C LYS A 68 -4.12 -4.36 -0.01
N GLU A 69 -5.42 -4.22 0.18
CA GLU A 69 -6.30 -3.46 -0.71
C GLU A 69 -5.88 -1.98 -0.78
N LEU A 70 -5.64 -1.34 0.36
CA LEU A 70 -5.23 0.06 0.41
C LEU A 70 -3.86 0.29 -0.24
N ARG A 71 -2.92 -0.62 -0.02
CA ARG A 71 -1.61 -0.57 -0.66
C ARG A 71 -1.71 -0.70 -2.17
N ARG A 72 -2.58 -1.59 -2.64
CA ARG A 72 -2.83 -1.79 -4.07
C ARG A 72 -3.43 -0.55 -4.70
N GLU A 73 -4.41 0.07 -4.07
CA GLU A 73 -5.02 1.32 -4.54
C GLU A 73 -3.99 2.44 -4.62
N PHE A 74 -3.11 2.54 -3.63
CA PHE A 74 -2.02 3.51 -3.62
C PHE A 74 -1.07 3.30 -4.80
N VAL A 75 -0.65 2.05 -5.04
CA VAL A 75 0.23 1.69 -6.14
C VAL A 75 -0.42 2.03 -7.48
N ASP A 76 -1.68 1.66 -7.67
CA ASP A 76 -2.41 1.92 -8.91
C ASP A 76 -2.51 3.43 -9.16
N LYS A 77 -2.82 4.22 -8.14
CA LYS A 77 -2.92 5.67 -8.25
C LYS A 77 -1.58 6.31 -8.62
N GLU A 78 -0.50 5.91 -7.95
CA GLU A 78 0.84 6.44 -8.22
C GLU A 78 1.31 6.07 -9.62
N MET A 79 1.02 4.86 -10.08
CA MET A 79 1.36 4.43 -11.42
C MET A 79 0.59 5.23 -12.48
N MET A 80 -0.69 5.52 -12.25
CA MET A 80 -1.50 6.33 -13.15
C MET A 80 -1.00 7.78 -13.22
N GLU A 81 -0.69 8.40 -12.09
CA GLU A 81 -0.15 9.76 -12.04
C GLU A 81 1.19 9.86 -12.75
N GLY A 82 2.01 8.83 -12.68
CA GLY A 82 3.29 8.81 -13.35
C GLY A 82 3.27 8.47 -14.83
N ALA A 83 2.13 8.04 -15.38
CA ALA A 83 1.98 7.72 -16.79
C ALA A 83 1.67 8.94 -17.67
N VAL A 84 1.48 10.10 -17.06
CA VAL A 84 1.17 11.35 -17.79
C VAL A 84 2.41 12.08 -18.26
#